data_365f5e1ce2878e22cfdf3f672761adff
#
_entry.id   365f5e1ce2878e22cfdf3f672761adff
#
_cell.length_a   1.000
_cell.length_b   1.000
_cell.length_c   1.000
_cell.angle_alpha   90.00
_cell.angle_beta   90.00
_cell.angle_gamma   90.00
#
_symmetry.space_group_name_H-M   'P 1'
#
loop_
_entity.id
_entity.type
_entity.pdbx_description
1 polymer ?
#
loop_
_entity_poly.entity_id
_entity_poly.type
_entity_poly.pdbx_seq_one_letter_code
_entity_poly.pdbx_strand_id
1 'polypeptide(L)'
;MLVNIKKLNENAKLPTYGTVYSAGCDLYACMDEDVSINPGETKLIKTGLSMEIPENYAGLIYARSGLATKKGLAPANKVGVIDSDYRGEIMVALHNHSNEVQTIDKNERIAQLVVTPFLKVEFNEVEDLNDTVRGLSLIHISEPTRPEPIS
;
A
#
# COMPACT_ATOMS: atom_id res chain seq x y z
N MET A 1 -19.14 -6.28 -4.00
CA MET A 1 -18.49 -6.06 -5.31
C MET A 1 -17.63 -7.28 -5.65
N LEU A 2 -17.64 -7.69 -6.90
CA LEU A 2 -16.79 -8.79 -7.36
C LEU A 2 -15.53 -8.24 -8.01
N VAL A 3 -14.40 -8.85 -7.67
CA VAL A 3 -13.10 -8.57 -8.31
C VAL A 3 -12.61 -9.90 -8.86
N ASN A 4 -12.41 -9.96 -10.18
CA ASN A 4 -11.84 -11.14 -10.78
C ASN A 4 -10.38 -11.27 -10.39
N ILE A 5 -9.99 -12.48 -10.00
CA ILE A 5 -8.64 -12.77 -9.55
C ILE A 5 -8.17 -14.08 -10.16
N LYS A 6 -6.91 -14.10 -10.58
CA LYS A 6 -6.29 -15.28 -11.18
C LYS A 6 -5.08 -15.71 -10.36
N LYS A 7 -4.99 -17.00 -10.07
CA LYS A 7 -3.77 -17.59 -9.53
C LYS A 7 -2.77 -17.83 -10.66
N LEU A 8 -1.60 -17.23 -10.54
CA LEU A 8 -0.48 -17.46 -11.46
C LEU A 8 0.38 -18.64 -11.01
N ASN A 9 0.20 -19.07 -9.78
CA ASN A 9 0.86 -20.21 -9.17
C ASN A 9 -0.18 -20.98 -8.38
N GLU A 10 -0.19 -22.33 -8.51
CA GLU A 10 -1.18 -23.15 -7.85
C GLU A 10 -1.12 -23.05 -6.30
N ASN A 11 0.02 -22.66 -5.76
CA ASN A 11 0.21 -22.47 -4.32
C ASN A 11 -0.18 -21.08 -3.82
N ALA A 12 -0.59 -20.19 -4.72
CA ALA A 12 -1.03 -18.87 -4.32
C ALA A 12 -2.30 -18.95 -3.47
N LYS A 13 -2.40 -18.05 -2.51
CA LYS A 13 -3.58 -17.94 -1.66
C LYS A 13 -4.36 -16.70 -2.02
N LEU A 14 -5.67 -16.82 -2.11
CA LEU A 14 -6.54 -15.65 -2.30
C LEU A 14 -6.49 -14.77 -1.07
N PRO A 15 -6.64 -13.44 -1.23
CA PRO A 15 -6.67 -12.53 -0.10
C PRO A 15 -7.80 -12.88 0.87
N THR A 16 -7.56 -12.70 2.15
CA THR A 16 -8.55 -13.02 3.19
C THR A 16 -8.75 -11.83 4.12
N TYR A 17 -10.00 -11.64 4.55
CA TYR A 17 -10.32 -10.65 5.58
C TYR A 17 -10.20 -11.27 6.95
N GLY A 18 -9.60 -10.56 7.88
CA GLY A 18 -9.48 -11.01 9.27
C GLY A 18 -10.84 -11.07 9.96
N THR A 19 -11.69 -10.08 9.73
CA THR A 19 -13.07 -10.02 10.22
C THR A 19 -13.97 -9.43 9.13
N VAL A 20 -15.28 -9.54 9.31
CA VAL A 20 -16.25 -8.92 8.39
C VAL A 20 -16.16 -7.38 8.40
N TYR A 21 -15.52 -6.81 9.39
CA TYR A 21 -15.36 -5.35 9.52
C TYR A 21 -14.01 -4.84 9.03
N SER A 22 -13.10 -5.74 8.64
CA SER A 22 -11.77 -5.34 8.18
C SER A 22 -11.87 -4.61 6.84
N ALA A 23 -11.23 -3.45 6.73
CA ALA A 23 -11.16 -2.70 5.48
C ALA A 23 -10.17 -3.33 4.50
N GLY A 24 -9.06 -3.88 5.03
CA GLY A 24 -8.03 -4.52 4.23
C GLY A 24 -8.10 -6.03 4.29
N CYS A 25 -7.84 -6.67 3.17
CA CYS A 25 -7.65 -8.11 3.12
C CYS A 25 -6.16 -8.44 3.06
N ASP A 26 -5.76 -9.53 3.72
CA ASP A 26 -4.37 -9.93 3.79
C ASP A 26 -3.90 -10.53 2.48
N LEU A 27 -2.71 -10.11 2.05
CA LEU A 27 -1.96 -10.70 0.94
C LEU A 27 -0.90 -11.63 1.50
N TYR A 28 -0.76 -12.79 0.88
CA TYR A 28 0.18 -13.83 1.31
C TYR A 28 1.36 -13.91 0.36
N ALA A 29 2.56 -14.10 0.92
CA ALA A 29 3.71 -14.46 0.12
C ALA A 29 3.44 -15.78 -0.59
N CYS A 30 3.95 -15.91 -1.81
CA CYS A 30 3.90 -17.14 -2.58
C CYS A 30 5.30 -17.41 -3.12
N MET A 31 6.10 -18.05 -2.31
CA MET A 31 7.52 -18.30 -2.57
C MET A 31 7.80 -19.80 -2.40
N ASP A 32 8.85 -20.29 -3.07
CA ASP A 32 9.27 -21.69 -2.92
C ASP A 32 10.00 -21.89 -1.59
N GLU A 33 10.67 -20.86 -1.10
CA GLU A 33 11.47 -20.89 0.11
C GLU A 33 11.22 -19.64 0.95
N ASP A 34 11.57 -19.73 2.23
CA ASP A 34 11.59 -18.57 3.10
C ASP A 34 12.61 -17.56 2.58
N VAL A 35 12.34 -16.28 2.78
CA VAL A 35 13.19 -15.19 2.27
C VAL A 35 13.69 -14.37 3.43
N SER A 36 15.01 -14.17 3.50
CA SER A 36 15.64 -13.29 4.49
C SER A 36 15.93 -11.92 3.87
N ILE A 37 15.65 -10.87 4.62
CA ILE A 37 15.86 -9.49 4.20
C ILE A 37 16.82 -8.85 5.20
N ASN A 38 17.97 -8.40 4.71
CA ASN A 38 18.97 -7.74 5.54
C ASN A 38 18.51 -6.33 5.93
N PRO A 39 19.06 -5.77 7.04
CA PRO A 39 18.78 -4.36 7.39
C PRO A 39 19.02 -3.42 6.21
N GLY A 40 18.05 -2.54 5.93
CA GLY A 40 18.14 -1.59 4.83
C GLY A 40 17.90 -2.17 3.44
N GLU A 41 17.66 -3.47 3.35
CA GLU A 41 17.42 -4.14 2.06
C GLU A 41 15.93 -4.15 1.71
N THR A 42 15.64 -4.08 0.42
CA THR A 42 14.28 -4.24 -0.12
C THR A 42 14.24 -5.47 -1.02
N LYS A 43 13.26 -6.34 -0.82
CA LYS A 43 13.04 -7.49 -1.70
C LYS A 43 11.61 -7.52 -2.21
N LEU A 44 11.45 -7.85 -3.48
CA LEU A 44 10.14 -8.06 -4.07
C LEU A 44 9.62 -9.43 -3.68
N ILE A 45 8.49 -9.45 -3.00
CA ILE A 45 7.82 -10.68 -2.56
C ILE A 45 6.62 -10.92 -3.46
N LYS A 46 6.59 -12.07 -4.11
CA LYS A 46 5.52 -12.46 -5.02
C LYS A 46 4.31 -12.94 -4.24
N THR A 47 3.12 -12.65 -4.75
CA THR A 47 1.87 -13.20 -4.22
C THR A 47 1.28 -14.31 -5.07
N GLY A 48 1.75 -14.46 -6.30
CA GLY A 48 1.21 -15.42 -7.26
C GLY A 48 -0.17 -15.06 -7.78
N LEU A 49 -0.58 -13.80 -7.65
CA LEU A 49 -1.94 -13.34 -8.00
C LEU A 49 -1.90 -12.23 -9.03
N SER A 50 -2.92 -12.22 -9.89
CA SER A 50 -3.24 -11.12 -10.79
C SER A 50 -4.71 -10.80 -10.65
N MET A 51 -5.09 -9.53 -10.71
CA MET A 51 -6.45 -9.07 -10.46
C MET A 51 -6.96 -8.12 -11.55
N GLU A 52 -8.27 -8.11 -11.71
CA GLU A 52 -8.97 -7.08 -12.49
C GLU A 52 -9.73 -6.18 -11.53
N ILE A 53 -9.09 -5.10 -11.08
CA ILE A 53 -9.77 -4.09 -10.28
C ILE A 53 -10.74 -3.36 -11.20
N PRO A 54 -12.03 -3.22 -10.82
CA PRO A 54 -13.00 -2.52 -11.66
C PRO A 54 -12.63 -1.07 -11.95
N GLU A 55 -13.06 -0.55 -13.09
CA GLU A 55 -12.90 0.86 -13.43
C GLU A 55 -13.39 1.77 -12.32
N ASN A 56 -12.75 2.90 -12.12
CA ASN A 56 -13.02 3.90 -11.09
C ASN A 56 -12.65 3.44 -9.66
N TYR A 57 -11.97 2.29 -9.56
CA TYR A 57 -11.44 1.79 -8.30
C TYR A 57 -9.94 1.53 -8.43
N ALA A 58 -9.28 1.57 -7.31
CA ALA A 58 -7.85 1.23 -7.22
C ALA A 58 -7.65 0.23 -6.09
N GLY A 59 -6.65 -0.62 -6.25
CA GLY A 59 -6.16 -1.45 -5.16
C GLY A 59 -5.02 -0.74 -4.46
N LEU A 60 -5.12 -0.56 -3.15
CA LEU A 60 -4.08 0.06 -2.35
C LEU A 60 -3.44 -0.98 -1.45
N ILE A 61 -2.12 -1.10 -1.52
CA ILE A 61 -1.36 -2.06 -0.72
C ILE A 61 -0.69 -1.32 0.42
N TYR A 62 -1.06 -1.68 1.64
CA TYR A 62 -0.54 -1.10 2.87
C TYR A 62 0.25 -2.13 3.67
N ALA A 63 1.05 -1.63 4.59
CA ALA A 63 1.71 -2.47 5.59
C ALA A 63 0.68 -3.17 6.48
N ARG A 64 1.06 -4.34 6.99
CA ARG A 64 0.36 -4.96 8.11
C ARG A 64 1.00 -4.45 9.40
N SER A 65 0.16 -4.00 10.35
CA SER A 65 0.65 -3.39 11.58
C SER A 65 1.58 -4.32 12.37
N GLY A 66 1.22 -5.58 12.50
CA GLY A 66 2.04 -6.54 13.26
C GLY A 66 3.42 -6.75 12.64
N LEU A 67 3.47 -6.90 11.32
CA LEU A 67 4.74 -7.11 10.62
C LEU A 67 5.62 -5.85 10.68
N ALA A 68 5.01 -4.68 10.51
CA ALA A 68 5.72 -3.40 10.56
C ALA A 68 6.28 -3.10 11.95
N THR A 69 5.49 -3.33 13.00
CA THR A 69 5.89 -2.98 14.37
C THR A 69 6.80 -4.02 15.01
N LYS A 70 6.61 -5.30 14.72
CA LYS A 70 7.39 -6.38 15.36
C LYS A 70 8.68 -6.70 14.60
N LYS A 71 8.63 -6.71 13.27
CA LYS A 71 9.78 -7.07 12.45
C LYS A 71 10.40 -5.90 11.69
N GLY A 72 9.75 -4.74 11.70
CA GLY A 72 10.22 -3.59 10.94
C GLY A 72 10.15 -3.80 9.44
N LEU A 73 9.22 -4.63 8.96
CA LEU A 73 9.04 -4.92 7.54
C LEU A 73 7.78 -4.23 7.04
N ALA A 74 7.93 -3.42 6.02
CA ALA A 74 6.82 -2.68 5.42
C ALA A 74 7.09 -2.44 3.93
N PRO A 75 6.04 -2.19 3.13
CA PRO A 75 6.25 -1.84 1.72
C PRO A 75 7.15 -0.60 1.57
N ALA A 76 8.18 -0.72 0.74
CA ALA A 76 9.15 0.35 0.51
C ALA A 76 8.51 1.60 -0.09
N ASN A 77 7.47 1.43 -0.90
CA ASN A 77 6.74 2.53 -1.53
C ASN A 77 5.66 3.13 -0.62
N LYS A 78 5.59 2.71 0.64
CA LYS A 78 4.61 3.14 1.65
C LYS A 78 3.20 2.66 1.32
N VAL A 79 2.66 3.08 0.18
CA VAL A 79 1.38 2.61 -0.35
C VAL A 79 1.59 2.23 -1.81
N GLY A 80 1.35 0.97 -2.13
CA GLY A 80 1.35 0.51 -3.51
C GLY A 80 -0.01 0.82 -4.13
N VAL A 81 -0.01 1.32 -5.37
CA VAL A 81 -1.26 1.61 -6.09
C VAL A 81 -1.38 0.66 -7.26
N ILE A 82 -2.44 -0.13 -7.25
CA ILE A 82 -2.77 -1.03 -8.36
C ILE A 82 -3.88 -0.39 -9.18
N ASP A 83 -3.56 -0.05 -10.42
CA ASP A 83 -4.52 0.52 -11.34
C ASP A 83 -5.50 -0.54 -11.87
N SER A 84 -6.67 -0.11 -12.31
CA SER A 84 -7.70 -1.01 -12.81
C SER A 84 -7.26 -1.78 -14.07
N ASP A 85 -6.34 -1.22 -14.85
CA ASP A 85 -5.82 -1.86 -16.07
C ASP A 85 -4.56 -2.70 -15.85
N TYR A 86 -4.08 -2.81 -14.62
CA TYR A 86 -2.90 -3.62 -14.33
C TYR A 86 -3.26 -5.10 -14.33
N ARG A 87 -2.58 -5.89 -15.14
CA ARG A 87 -2.80 -7.34 -15.27
C ARG A 87 -1.59 -8.18 -14.87
N GLY A 88 -0.52 -7.52 -14.42
CA GLY A 88 0.67 -8.23 -13.97
C GLY A 88 0.49 -8.87 -12.60
N GLU A 89 1.52 -9.59 -12.19
CA GLU A 89 1.55 -10.18 -10.85
C GLU A 89 1.61 -9.09 -9.79
N ILE A 90 0.82 -9.26 -8.74
CA ILE A 90 0.88 -8.40 -7.56
C ILE A 90 2.09 -8.84 -6.73
N MET A 91 3.02 -7.91 -6.55
CA MET A 91 4.21 -8.13 -5.75
C MET A 91 4.33 -7.02 -4.71
N VAL A 92 4.89 -7.36 -3.57
CA VAL A 92 5.10 -6.42 -2.48
C VAL A 92 6.59 -6.23 -2.27
N ALA A 93 7.07 -4.99 -2.43
CA ALA A 93 8.45 -4.65 -2.16
C ALA A 93 8.62 -4.42 -0.66
N LEU A 94 9.04 -5.43 0.08
CA LEU A 94 9.24 -5.32 1.52
C LEU A 94 10.62 -4.76 1.84
N HIS A 95 10.63 -3.68 2.61
CA HIS A 95 11.85 -3.06 3.11
C HIS A 95 12.04 -3.40 4.59
N ASN A 96 13.26 -3.75 4.96
CA ASN A 96 13.63 -4.01 6.34
C ASN A 96 14.15 -2.72 7.00
N HIS A 97 13.32 -2.12 7.86
CA HIS A 97 13.65 -0.90 8.61
C HIS A 97 14.35 -1.21 9.93
N SER A 98 14.49 -2.49 10.30
CA SER A 98 15.13 -2.88 11.55
C SER A 98 16.65 -2.98 11.36
N ASN A 99 17.36 -3.21 12.47
CA ASN A 99 18.80 -3.45 12.46
C ASN A 99 19.18 -4.92 12.52
N GLU A 100 18.21 -5.81 12.32
CA GLU A 100 18.44 -7.25 12.31
C GLU A 100 17.93 -7.86 11.02
N VAL A 101 18.49 -8.99 10.61
CA VAL A 101 17.96 -9.77 9.50
C VAL A 101 16.56 -10.25 9.87
N GLN A 102 15.61 -10.05 9.00
CA GLN A 102 14.24 -10.54 9.17
C GLN A 102 13.92 -11.60 8.13
N THR A 103 13.20 -12.62 8.52
CA THR A 103 12.82 -13.71 7.61
C THR A 103 11.32 -13.71 7.41
N ILE A 104 10.92 -13.81 6.15
CA ILE A 104 9.53 -14.01 5.72
C ILE A 104 9.35 -15.47 5.37
N ASP A 105 8.40 -16.13 6.01
CA ASP A 105 8.01 -17.50 5.66
C ASP A 105 7.35 -17.49 4.29
N LYS A 106 7.56 -18.56 3.54
CA LYS A 106 7.13 -18.66 2.14
C LYS A 106 5.63 -18.45 1.89
N ASN A 107 4.79 -18.53 2.91
CA ASN A 107 3.35 -18.35 2.83
C ASN A 107 2.83 -17.31 3.82
N GLU A 108 3.69 -16.47 4.34
CA GLU A 108 3.34 -15.49 5.38
C GLU A 108 2.47 -14.37 4.82
N ARG A 109 1.61 -13.81 5.66
CA ARG A 109 0.86 -12.60 5.35
C ARG A 109 1.81 -11.40 5.39
N ILE A 110 1.94 -10.68 4.29
CA ILE A 110 3.00 -9.68 4.13
C ILE A 110 2.50 -8.26 3.96
N ALA A 111 1.24 -8.09 3.61
CA ALA A 111 0.66 -6.78 3.35
C ALA A 111 -0.86 -6.90 3.41
N GLN A 112 -1.54 -5.77 3.29
CA GLN A 112 -3.00 -5.78 3.16
C GLN A 112 -3.43 -4.93 1.98
N LEU A 113 -4.49 -5.38 1.33
CA LEU A 113 -5.07 -4.73 0.17
C LEU A 113 -6.40 -4.09 0.53
N VAL A 114 -6.56 -2.83 0.18
CA VAL A 114 -7.83 -2.11 0.28
C VAL A 114 -8.26 -1.71 -1.12
N VAL A 115 -9.46 -2.09 -1.53
CA VAL A 115 -10.03 -1.61 -2.79
C VAL A 115 -10.88 -0.38 -2.50
N THR A 116 -10.61 0.72 -3.17
CA THR A 116 -11.25 2.00 -2.91
C THR A 116 -11.64 2.71 -4.21
N PRO A 117 -12.74 3.45 -4.23
CA PRO A 117 -13.03 4.33 -5.36
C PRO A 117 -12.06 5.51 -5.37
N PHE A 118 -11.85 6.08 -6.55
CA PHE A 118 -11.06 7.29 -6.69
C PHE A 118 -11.74 8.25 -7.66
N LEU A 119 -11.35 9.51 -7.58
CA LEU A 119 -11.82 10.54 -8.49
C LEU A 119 -10.75 10.83 -9.52
N LYS A 120 -11.13 10.79 -10.79
CA LYS A 120 -10.30 11.28 -11.88
C LYS A 120 -10.52 12.77 -11.96
N VAL A 121 -9.44 13.54 -11.90
CA VAL A 121 -9.54 15.00 -11.94
C VAL A 121 -9.02 15.52 -13.26
N GLU A 122 -9.57 16.63 -13.71
CA GLU A 122 -9.07 17.40 -14.83
C GLU A 122 -8.49 18.69 -14.24
N PHE A 123 -7.21 18.96 -14.51
CA PHE A 123 -6.56 20.14 -13.95
C PHE A 123 -6.81 21.34 -14.85
N ASN A 124 -7.34 22.41 -14.27
CA ASN A 124 -7.54 23.67 -14.95
C ASN A 124 -6.47 24.64 -14.46
N GLU A 125 -5.50 24.93 -15.31
CA GLU A 125 -4.44 25.86 -14.96
C GLU A 125 -5.00 27.29 -14.90
N VAL A 126 -4.76 27.97 -13.79
CA VAL A 126 -5.18 29.35 -13.55
C VAL A 126 -3.99 30.16 -13.08
N GLU A 127 -4.05 31.47 -13.21
CA GLU A 127 -2.96 32.35 -12.75
C GLU A 127 -2.97 32.50 -11.24
N ASP A 128 -4.17 32.59 -10.64
CA ASP A 128 -4.33 32.79 -9.21
C ASP A 128 -5.35 31.82 -8.63
N LEU A 129 -5.12 31.40 -7.38
CA LEU A 129 -6.07 30.63 -6.62
C LEU A 129 -6.86 31.54 -5.70
N ASN A 130 -8.06 31.13 -5.32
CA ASN A 130 -8.87 31.85 -4.37
C ASN A 130 -8.16 31.93 -3.01
N ASP A 131 -8.30 33.08 -2.33
CA ASP A 131 -7.74 33.29 -1.01
C ASP A 131 -8.51 32.45 0.03
N THR A 132 -7.80 32.07 1.07
CA THR A 132 -8.40 31.42 2.24
C THR A 132 -7.82 32.03 3.52
N VAL A 133 -8.50 31.83 4.64
CA VAL A 133 -8.03 32.31 5.94
C VAL A 133 -6.68 31.70 6.30
N ARG A 134 -6.45 30.41 5.95
CA ARG A 134 -5.19 29.71 6.25
C ARG A 134 -4.01 30.23 5.45
N GLY A 135 -4.24 30.56 4.20
CA GLY A 135 -3.24 31.16 3.36
C GLY A 135 -2.19 30.23 2.76
N LEU A 136 -0.91 30.57 2.90
CA LEU A 136 0.11 30.28 1.92
C LEU A 136 0.97 29.04 2.13
N SER A 137 1.05 28.46 3.33
CA SER A 137 2.04 27.43 3.58
C SER A 137 1.61 26.38 4.61
N LEU A 138 1.88 25.13 4.32
CA LEU A 138 1.68 24.03 5.28
C LEU A 138 2.58 24.17 6.51
N ILE A 139 3.70 24.87 6.40
CA ILE A 139 4.61 25.07 7.53
C ILE A 139 3.95 25.85 8.64
N HIS A 140 3.07 26.80 8.33
CA HIS A 140 2.32 27.58 9.31
C HIS A 140 1.38 26.72 10.16
N ILE A 141 0.92 25.62 9.64
CA ILE A 141 0.04 24.69 10.34
C ILE A 141 0.75 24.00 11.51
N SER A 142 2.04 23.75 11.38
CA SER A 142 2.84 23.07 12.39
C SER A 142 3.37 23.99 13.49
N GLU A 143 3.06 25.28 13.44
CA GLU A 143 3.48 26.26 14.42
C GLU A 143 2.29 26.70 15.26
N PRO A 144 1.94 25.97 16.32
CA PRO A 144 0.66 26.17 17.02
C PRO A 144 0.55 27.50 17.77
N THR A 145 1.67 28.14 18.11
CA THR A 145 1.68 29.40 18.82
C THR A 145 1.69 30.62 17.90
N ARG A 146 1.78 30.39 16.60
CA ARG A 146 1.88 31.45 15.62
C ARG A 146 0.51 31.76 15.03
N PRO A 147 0.09 33.03 15.05
CA PRO A 147 -1.16 33.41 14.36
C PRO A 147 -1.13 33.03 12.90
N GLU A 148 -2.25 32.53 12.40
CA GLU A 148 -2.39 32.19 10.99
C GLU A 148 -2.38 33.46 10.15
N PRO A 149 -1.47 33.61 9.18
CA PRO A 149 -1.50 34.78 8.33
C PRO A 149 -2.71 34.73 7.41
N ILE A 150 -3.30 35.88 7.21
CA ILE A 150 -4.39 36.07 6.26
C ILE A 150 -3.77 36.43 4.91
N SER A 151 -3.99 35.60 3.95
CA SER A 151 -3.43 35.84 2.62
C SER A 151 -4.42 36.43 1.65
#